data_4b3ccca932c1e58095bf1e14bd4b466e
#
_entry.id   4b3ccca932c1e58095bf1e14bd4b466e
#
_cell.length_a   1.000
_cell.length_b   1.000
_cell.length_c   1.000
_cell.angle_alpha   90.00
_cell.angle_beta   90.00
_cell.angle_gamma   90.00
#
_symmetry.space_group_name_H-M   'P 1'
#
loop_
_entity.id
_entity.type
_entity.pdbx_description
1 polymer ?
#
loop_
_entity_poly.entity_id
_entity_poly.type
_entity_poly.pdbx_seq_one_letter_code
_entity_poly.pdbx_strand_id
1 'polypeptide(L)'
;MPEFLTTRELADLLRIGERKAYDLASSGEIPHVRAMGKLLFPRSEILAWLNASRSGPQVADPPLPPIVAGSHDPLLDWALRESGSGLATYYDGSFDGLERLRDRSAQAAALHIHEDGGFNTTALRQAVGESPVVLIEIAHRRRGLLLAPGTTGIAGFANLGGRRVVLRQDSAASQRLFDAQLDAHGLKRDDLKTLPACARTEEELAIALHDGKAEAGFGLGALAGLYGLGFVPTHEERFDLAVWRRAYFDPPMQSLMDFLRSSRFAKRAEELGGYDLTGLGTVHHNGASG
;
A
#
# COMPACT_ATOMS: atom_id res chain seq x y z
N MET A 1 -4.47 23.71 -4.79
CA MET A 1 -5.65 24.47 -5.30
C MET A 1 -6.67 24.55 -4.17
N PRO A 2 -7.47 25.63 -4.02
CA PRO A 2 -8.42 25.73 -2.92
C PRO A 2 -9.46 24.61 -2.98
N GLU A 3 -9.82 24.10 -1.80
CA GLU A 3 -10.81 23.03 -1.61
C GLU A 3 -12.24 23.52 -1.94
N PHE A 4 -12.51 24.81 -1.72
CA PHE A 4 -13.79 25.45 -2.02
C PHE A 4 -13.59 26.57 -3.05
N LEU A 5 -14.47 26.61 -4.05
CA LEU A 5 -14.52 27.65 -5.05
C LEU A 5 -15.49 28.75 -4.61
N THR A 6 -15.16 29.98 -4.88
CA THR A 6 -16.10 31.12 -4.84
C THR A 6 -17.02 31.09 -6.05
N THR A 7 -18.10 31.91 -6.05
CA THR A 7 -19.00 32.03 -7.21
C THR A 7 -18.26 32.42 -8.47
N ARG A 8 -17.28 33.34 -8.36
CA ARG A 8 -16.45 33.77 -9.49
C ARG A 8 -15.57 32.63 -10.03
N GLU A 9 -14.87 31.92 -9.16
CA GLU A 9 -13.99 30.80 -9.55
C GLU A 9 -14.80 29.64 -10.17
N LEU A 10 -16.04 29.40 -9.67
CA LEU A 10 -16.95 28.46 -10.29
C LEU A 10 -17.40 28.92 -11.68
N ALA A 11 -17.77 30.20 -11.80
CA ALA A 11 -18.16 30.79 -13.08
C ALA A 11 -17.04 30.70 -14.12
N ASP A 12 -15.81 30.99 -13.72
CA ASP A 12 -14.60 30.86 -14.55
C ASP A 12 -14.37 29.39 -14.95
N LEU A 13 -14.49 28.44 -13.99
CA LEU A 13 -14.35 27.00 -14.25
C LEU A 13 -15.36 26.47 -15.26
N LEU A 14 -16.63 26.86 -15.11
CA LEU A 14 -17.73 26.44 -15.98
C LEU A 14 -17.86 27.28 -17.25
N ARG A 15 -17.09 28.37 -17.38
CA ARG A 15 -17.16 29.37 -18.46
C ARG A 15 -18.55 29.95 -18.64
N ILE A 16 -19.21 30.29 -17.51
CA ILE A 16 -20.52 30.93 -17.43
C ILE A 16 -20.45 32.28 -16.71
N GLY A 17 -21.50 33.09 -16.75
CA GLY A 17 -21.57 34.29 -15.93
C GLY A 17 -21.85 33.98 -14.46
N GLU A 18 -21.32 34.81 -13.52
CA GLU A 18 -21.52 34.66 -12.07
C GLU A 18 -23.01 34.58 -11.68
N ARG A 19 -23.87 35.34 -12.39
CA ARG A 19 -25.32 35.28 -12.16
C ARG A 19 -25.91 33.89 -12.45
N LYS A 20 -25.45 33.23 -13.53
CA LYS A 20 -25.91 31.87 -13.86
C LYS A 20 -25.40 30.86 -12.82
N ALA A 21 -24.15 31.02 -12.34
CA ALA A 21 -23.64 30.17 -11.25
C ALA A 21 -24.46 30.33 -9.97
N TYR A 22 -24.89 31.55 -9.66
CA TYR A 22 -25.75 31.83 -8.50
C TYR A 22 -27.16 31.22 -8.69
N ASP A 23 -27.75 31.32 -9.88
CA ASP A 23 -29.06 30.75 -10.21
C ASP A 23 -29.05 29.22 -10.06
N LEU A 24 -28.00 28.54 -10.57
CA LEU A 24 -27.82 27.08 -10.46
C LEU A 24 -27.69 26.62 -9.00
N ALA A 25 -27.00 27.40 -8.16
CA ALA A 25 -26.93 27.10 -6.74
C ALA A 25 -28.26 27.36 -6.02
N SER A 26 -28.99 28.41 -6.41
CA SER A 26 -30.29 28.75 -5.80
C SER A 26 -31.39 27.75 -6.17
N SER A 27 -31.33 27.16 -7.36
CA SER A 27 -32.24 26.07 -7.79
C SER A 27 -31.84 24.70 -7.23
N GLY A 28 -30.68 24.57 -6.56
CA GLY A 28 -30.17 23.29 -6.05
C GLY A 28 -29.65 22.34 -7.12
N GLU A 29 -29.40 22.85 -8.33
CA GLU A 29 -28.91 22.04 -9.46
C GLU A 29 -27.43 21.69 -9.35
N ILE A 30 -26.68 22.45 -8.52
CA ILE A 30 -25.24 22.21 -8.30
C ILE A 30 -24.89 22.10 -6.80
N PRO A 31 -23.93 21.26 -6.41
CA PRO A 31 -23.44 21.17 -5.05
C PRO A 31 -22.94 22.54 -4.53
N HIS A 32 -23.43 22.97 -3.37
CA HIS A 32 -22.99 24.22 -2.76
C HIS A 32 -23.16 24.22 -1.24
N VAL A 33 -22.38 25.05 -0.54
CA VAL A 33 -22.45 25.29 0.90
C VAL A 33 -22.63 26.78 1.15
N ARG A 34 -23.53 27.15 2.07
CA ARG A 34 -23.64 28.53 2.59
C ARG A 34 -22.95 28.62 3.93
N ALA A 35 -21.83 29.34 3.98
CA ALA A 35 -21.07 29.58 5.20
C ALA A 35 -20.74 31.05 5.34
N MET A 36 -20.94 31.63 6.54
CA MET A 36 -20.64 33.04 6.86
C MET A 36 -21.21 34.06 5.85
N GLY A 37 -22.43 33.80 5.36
CA GLY A 37 -23.10 34.66 4.35
C GLY A 37 -22.52 34.56 2.93
N LYS A 38 -21.57 33.67 2.69
CA LYS A 38 -20.99 33.42 1.37
C LYS A 38 -21.44 32.09 0.81
N LEU A 39 -21.57 32.03 -0.52
CA LEU A 39 -21.83 30.82 -1.27
C LEU A 39 -20.48 30.23 -1.68
N LEU A 40 -20.24 28.97 -1.31
CA LEU A 40 -19.01 28.25 -1.57
C LEU A 40 -19.36 26.92 -2.26
N PHE A 41 -18.50 26.46 -3.14
CA PHE A 41 -18.70 25.27 -3.95
C PHE A 41 -17.55 24.27 -3.70
N PRO A 42 -17.84 23.11 -3.07
CA PRO A 42 -16.80 22.08 -2.90
C PRO A 42 -16.29 21.61 -4.26
N ARG A 43 -15.01 21.82 -4.53
CA ARG A 43 -14.40 21.58 -5.85
C ARG A 43 -14.57 20.13 -6.32
N SER A 44 -14.39 19.17 -5.41
CA SER A 44 -14.54 17.73 -5.68
C SER A 44 -15.97 17.39 -6.10
N GLU A 45 -16.97 17.95 -5.42
CA GLU A 45 -18.39 17.71 -5.73
C GLU A 45 -18.79 18.37 -7.05
N ILE A 46 -18.29 19.57 -7.36
CA ILE A 46 -18.51 20.21 -8.66
C ILE A 46 -17.94 19.38 -9.81
N LEU A 47 -16.72 18.85 -9.65
CA LEU A 47 -16.12 17.98 -10.67
C LEU A 47 -16.88 16.65 -10.82
N ALA A 48 -17.36 16.08 -9.73
CA ALA A 48 -18.22 14.88 -9.78
C ALA A 48 -19.56 15.16 -10.48
N TRP A 49 -20.19 16.29 -10.17
CA TRP A 49 -21.44 16.73 -10.85
C TRP A 49 -21.21 16.95 -12.35
N LEU A 50 -20.12 17.59 -12.77
CA LEU A 50 -19.76 17.74 -14.18
C LEU A 50 -19.58 16.38 -14.88
N ASN A 51 -18.91 15.46 -14.21
CA ASN A 51 -18.70 14.11 -14.75
C ASN A 51 -20.02 13.33 -14.87
N ALA A 52 -20.92 13.45 -13.89
CA ALA A 52 -22.25 12.83 -13.93
C ALA A 52 -23.14 13.45 -15.02
N SER A 53 -22.95 14.74 -15.35
CA SER A 53 -23.72 15.46 -16.38
C SER A 53 -23.14 15.28 -17.80
N ARG A 54 -22.09 14.47 -17.98
CA ARG A 54 -21.49 14.22 -19.30
C ARG A 54 -22.49 13.52 -20.24
N SER A 55 -22.76 14.16 -21.34
CA SER A 55 -23.48 13.56 -22.48
C SER A 55 -22.50 13.37 -23.64
N GLY A 56 -22.46 12.16 -24.19
CA GLY A 56 -21.57 11.81 -25.29
C GLY A 56 -20.69 10.57 -24.99
N PRO A 57 -19.94 10.09 -25.97
CA PRO A 57 -19.06 8.94 -25.71
C PRO A 57 -18.08 9.25 -24.61
N GLN A 58 -18.08 8.44 -23.58
CA GLN A 58 -17.04 8.51 -22.55
C GLN A 58 -15.69 8.23 -23.25
N VAL A 59 -14.79 9.20 -23.17
CA VAL A 59 -13.39 8.90 -23.48
C VAL A 59 -12.96 7.84 -22.46
N ALA A 60 -12.78 6.62 -22.92
CA ALA A 60 -12.32 5.55 -22.05
C ALA A 60 -11.02 6.03 -21.38
N ASP A 61 -10.97 5.92 -20.08
CA ASP A 61 -9.72 6.14 -19.35
C ASP A 61 -8.59 5.34 -20.05
N PRO A 62 -7.40 5.92 -20.20
CA PRO A 62 -6.29 5.18 -20.78
C PRO A 62 -6.07 3.88 -19.98
N PRO A 63 -5.68 2.80 -20.66
CA PRO A 63 -5.41 1.54 -19.97
C PRO A 63 -4.34 1.75 -18.89
N LEU A 64 -4.55 1.13 -17.74
CA LEU A 64 -3.57 1.16 -16.66
C LEU A 64 -2.34 0.34 -17.05
N PRO A 65 -1.13 0.78 -16.72
CA PRO A 65 0.06 -0.03 -16.90
C PRO A 65 -0.10 -1.37 -16.16
N PRO A 66 0.28 -2.51 -16.75
CA PRO A 66 0.19 -3.83 -16.11
C PRO A 66 1.30 -4.01 -15.06
N ILE A 67 1.28 -3.15 -14.05
CA ILE A 67 2.30 -3.08 -13.00
C ILE A 67 1.63 -3.35 -11.64
N VAL A 68 2.24 -4.23 -10.85
CA VAL A 68 2.02 -4.37 -9.41
C VAL A 68 3.13 -3.62 -8.69
N ALA A 69 2.77 -2.54 -8.02
CA ALA A 69 3.69 -1.72 -7.25
C ALA A 69 3.66 -2.06 -5.76
N GLY A 70 4.44 -1.36 -4.95
CA GLY A 70 4.33 -1.37 -3.49
C GLY A 70 5.36 -2.24 -2.80
N SER A 71 4.93 -3.00 -1.82
CA SER A 71 5.83 -3.77 -0.98
C SER A 71 6.25 -5.09 -1.61
N HIS A 72 7.54 -5.35 -1.55
CA HIS A 72 8.07 -6.68 -1.91
C HIS A 72 7.61 -7.74 -0.91
N ASP A 73 7.20 -8.89 -1.46
CA ASP A 73 6.90 -10.10 -0.71
C ASP A 73 7.36 -11.32 -1.52
N PRO A 74 8.17 -12.24 -0.96
CA PRO A 74 8.75 -13.35 -1.71
C PRO A 74 7.70 -14.34 -2.24
N LEU A 75 6.57 -14.51 -1.54
CA LEU A 75 5.50 -15.42 -1.97
C LEU A 75 4.70 -14.80 -3.13
N LEU A 76 4.36 -13.50 -3.03
CA LEU A 76 3.67 -12.78 -4.12
C LEU A 76 4.57 -12.63 -5.35
N ASP A 77 5.84 -12.31 -5.17
CA ASP A 77 6.79 -12.16 -6.28
C ASP A 77 6.95 -13.49 -7.04
N TRP A 78 7.06 -14.60 -6.31
CA TRP A 78 7.06 -15.94 -6.91
C TRP A 78 5.73 -16.21 -7.65
N ALA A 79 4.58 -15.88 -7.05
CA ALA A 79 3.28 -16.08 -7.68
C ALA A 79 3.12 -15.27 -8.98
N LEU A 80 3.58 -14.03 -9.01
CA LEU A 80 3.55 -13.20 -10.23
C LEU A 80 4.34 -13.84 -11.39
N ARG A 81 5.50 -14.43 -11.11
CA ARG A 81 6.29 -15.16 -12.13
C ARG A 81 5.61 -16.44 -12.60
N GLU A 82 5.06 -17.22 -11.66
CA GLU A 82 4.53 -18.56 -11.94
C GLU A 82 3.11 -18.55 -12.51
N SER A 83 2.35 -17.48 -12.29
CA SER A 83 0.97 -17.33 -12.78
C SER A 83 0.87 -17.12 -14.30
N GLY A 84 1.97 -16.76 -14.94
CA GLY A 84 1.96 -16.34 -16.34
C GLY A 84 1.14 -15.08 -16.62
N SER A 85 0.89 -14.27 -15.59
CA SER A 85 0.08 -13.05 -15.69
C SER A 85 0.68 -11.98 -16.61
N GLY A 86 2.01 -11.97 -16.76
CA GLY A 86 2.71 -10.91 -17.50
C GLY A 86 2.72 -9.56 -16.77
N LEU A 87 2.32 -9.52 -15.50
CA LEU A 87 2.38 -8.33 -14.68
C LEU A 87 3.83 -8.01 -14.31
N ALA A 88 4.28 -6.79 -14.59
CA ALA A 88 5.55 -6.28 -14.12
C ALA A 88 5.47 -5.86 -12.64
N THR A 89 6.62 -5.80 -11.98
CA THR A 89 6.69 -5.39 -10.56
C THR A 89 7.51 -4.13 -10.39
N TYR A 90 7.09 -3.30 -9.43
CA TYR A 90 7.85 -2.14 -8.98
C TYR A 90 7.76 -2.03 -7.45
N TYR A 91 8.83 -2.45 -6.76
CA TYR A 91 8.85 -2.56 -5.31
C TYR A 91 9.66 -1.43 -4.67
N ASP A 92 8.98 -0.42 -4.13
CA ASP A 92 9.60 0.67 -3.35
C ASP A 92 8.80 0.99 -2.07
N GLY A 93 8.05 -0.01 -1.56
CA GLY A 93 7.30 0.05 -0.32
C GLY A 93 5.83 0.42 -0.49
N SER A 94 5.04 0.18 0.57
CA SER A 94 3.58 0.35 0.56
C SER A 94 3.14 1.77 0.20
N PHE A 95 3.85 2.79 0.68
CA PHE A 95 3.47 4.18 0.45
C PHE A 95 3.74 4.62 -0.99
N ASP A 96 4.87 4.22 -1.60
CA ASP A 96 5.10 4.41 -3.04
C ASP A 96 4.04 3.69 -3.87
N GLY A 97 3.66 2.46 -3.46
CA GLY A 97 2.57 1.72 -4.11
C GLY A 97 1.25 2.47 -4.11
N LEU A 98 0.88 3.10 -2.98
CA LEU A 98 -0.33 3.94 -2.88
C LEU A 98 -0.25 5.18 -3.78
N GLU A 99 0.91 5.84 -3.86
CA GLU A 99 1.11 6.97 -4.77
C GLU A 99 0.95 6.57 -6.23
N ARG A 100 1.58 5.45 -6.63
CA ARG A 100 1.43 4.93 -8.00
C ARG A 100 0.01 4.51 -8.34
N LEU A 101 -0.71 3.96 -7.36
CA LEU A 101 -2.12 3.63 -7.53
C LEU A 101 -2.95 4.90 -7.74
N ARG A 102 -2.75 5.94 -6.90
CA ARG A 102 -3.40 7.26 -7.02
C ARG A 102 -3.13 7.90 -8.38
N ASP A 103 -1.87 7.90 -8.81
CA ASP A 103 -1.41 8.54 -10.04
C ASP A 103 -1.68 7.67 -11.29
N ARG A 104 -2.35 6.51 -11.11
CA ARG A 104 -2.70 5.56 -12.18
C ARG A 104 -1.48 5.05 -12.98
N SER A 105 -0.31 5.05 -12.36
CA SER A 105 0.93 4.51 -12.91
C SER A 105 1.18 3.03 -12.56
N ALA A 106 0.27 2.42 -11.80
CA ALA A 106 0.17 0.99 -11.55
C ALA A 106 -1.30 0.56 -11.51
N GLN A 107 -1.59 -0.68 -11.89
CA GLN A 107 -2.94 -1.21 -11.80
C GLN A 107 -3.24 -1.85 -10.44
N ALA A 108 -2.20 -2.19 -9.68
CA ALA A 108 -2.32 -2.74 -8.34
C ALA A 108 -1.15 -2.33 -7.45
N ALA A 109 -1.36 -2.38 -6.14
CA ALA A 109 -0.34 -2.11 -5.13
C ALA A 109 -0.41 -3.11 -3.97
N ALA A 110 0.72 -3.70 -3.63
CA ALA A 110 0.89 -4.62 -2.49
C ALA A 110 1.18 -3.82 -1.21
N LEU A 111 0.38 -4.04 -0.15
CA LEU A 111 0.34 -3.20 1.04
C LEU A 111 0.41 -4.02 2.32
N HIS A 112 1.06 -3.47 3.38
CA HIS A 112 1.06 -4.02 4.73
C HIS A 112 1.22 -2.90 5.80
N ILE A 113 0.43 -1.85 5.68
CA ILE A 113 0.48 -0.68 6.58
C ILE A 113 -0.32 -1.00 7.84
N HIS A 114 0.33 -0.91 9.00
CA HIS A 114 -0.35 -0.99 10.29
C HIS A 114 -1.14 0.30 10.57
N GLU A 115 -2.35 0.16 11.08
CA GLU A 115 -3.27 1.24 11.42
C GLU A 115 -3.94 0.95 12.76
N ASP A 116 -4.47 1.98 13.43
CA ASP A 116 -5.27 1.79 14.63
C ASP A 116 -6.53 0.96 14.29
N GLY A 117 -6.56 -0.27 14.82
CA GLY A 117 -7.68 -1.19 14.61
C GLY A 117 -7.67 -1.99 13.31
N GLY A 118 -6.55 -2.01 12.54
CA GLY A 118 -6.49 -2.83 11.33
C GLY A 118 -5.29 -2.60 10.44
N PHE A 119 -5.52 -2.76 9.14
CA PHE A 119 -4.44 -2.68 8.13
C PHE A 119 -4.94 -2.02 6.85
N ASN A 120 -4.11 -1.20 6.24
CA ASN A 120 -4.17 -0.71 4.84
C ASN A 120 -5.39 0.16 4.47
N THR A 121 -6.53 0.00 5.13
CA THR A 121 -7.82 0.57 4.68
C THR A 121 -7.85 2.09 4.77
N THR A 122 -7.37 2.67 5.88
CA THR A 122 -7.35 4.12 6.10
C THR A 122 -6.36 4.78 5.15
N ALA A 123 -5.14 4.23 5.04
CA ALA A 123 -4.12 4.73 4.13
C ALA A 123 -4.57 4.67 2.67
N LEU A 124 -5.22 3.56 2.27
CA LEU A 124 -5.79 3.42 0.93
C LEU A 124 -6.84 4.51 0.66
N ARG A 125 -7.82 4.70 1.57
CA ARG A 125 -8.85 5.74 1.42
C ARG A 125 -8.27 7.14 1.34
N GLN A 126 -7.25 7.43 2.14
CA GLN A 126 -6.54 8.73 2.09
C GLN A 126 -5.85 8.95 0.73
N ALA A 127 -5.27 7.90 0.16
CA ALA A 127 -4.55 8.00 -1.10
C ALA A 127 -5.47 8.12 -2.32
N VAL A 128 -6.53 7.29 -2.40
CA VAL A 128 -7.35 7.17 -3.62
C VAL A 128 -8.79 7.68 -3.44
N GLY A 129 -9.20 8.10 -2.24
CA GLY A 129 -10.55 8.57 -1.95
C GLY A 129 -11.60 7.50 -2.24
N GLU A 130 -12.68 7.92 -2.90
CA GLU A 130 -13.78 7.05 -3.33
C GLU A 130 -13.54 6.39 -4.70
N SER A 131 -12.30 6.39 -5.19
CA SER A 131 -11.95 5.74 -6.47
C SER A 131 -12.32 4.25 -6.44
N PRO A 132 -12.70 3.66 -7.61
CA PRO A 132 -13.10 2.26 -7.70
C PRO A 132 -11.90 1.31 -7.56
N VAL A 133 -11.35 1.24 -6.36
CA VAL A 133 -10.25 0.36 -5.97
C VAL A 133 -10.76 -0.67 -4.97
N VAL A 134 -10.36 -1.91 -5.13
CA VAL A 134 -10.69 -3.04 -4.25
C VAL A 134 -9.43 -3.42 -3.45
N LEU A 135 -9.56 -3.62 -2.15
CA LEU A 135 -8.50 -4.13 -1.29
C LEU A 135 -8.77 -5.59 -0.95
N ILE A 136 -7.90 -6.47 -1.41
CA ILE A 136 -8.06 -7.92 -1.32
C ILE A 136 -6.94 -8.50 -0.47
N GLU A 137 -7.30 -9.28 0.55
CA GLU A 137 -6.33 -9.99 1.39
C GLU A 137 -5.61 -11.08 0.60
N ILE A 138 -4.28 -11.11 0.72
CA ILE A 138 -3.43 -12.16 0.18
C ILE A 138 -3.03 -13.14 1.28
N ALA A 139 -2.58 -12.65 2.43
CA ALA A 139 -2.15 -13.47 3.56
C ALA A 139 -2.04 -12.67 4.85
N HIS A 140 -2.14 -13.33 5.99
CA HIS A 140 -1.49 -12.88 7.20
C HIS A 140 -0.04 -13.37 7.23
N ARG A 141 0.88 -12.54 7.78
CA ARG A 141 2.31 -12.84 7.81
C ARG A 141 2.90 -12.56 9.17
N ARG A 142 3.89 -13.36 9.57
CA ARG A 142 4.68 -13.08 10.77
C ARG A 142 5.88 -12.22 10.43
N ARG A 143 6.04 -11.15 11.20
CA ARG A 143 7.15 -10.21 11.11
C ARG A 143 7.88 -10.14 12.45
N GLY A 144 9.18 -9.85 12.40
CA GLY A 144 9.98 -9.77 13.63
C GLY A 144 11.45 -9.45 13.35
N LEU A 145 12.29 -9.67 14.34
CA LEU A 145 13.72 -9.50 14.19
C LEU A 145 14.32 -10.74 13.53
N LEU A 146 14.91 -10.55 12.37
CA LEU A 146 15.79 -11.52 11.72
C LEU A 146 17.21 -11.35 12.28
N LEU A 147 17.85 -12.44 12.61
CA LEU A 147 19.17 -12.44 13.25
C LEU A 147 20.18 -13.16 12.37
N ALA A 148 21.35 -12.58 12.19
CA ALA A 148 22.45 -13.22 11.50
C ALA A 148 22.84 -14.55 12.17
N PRO A 149 23.37 -15.54 11.44
CA PRO A 149 23.79 -16.81 12.01
C PRO A 149 24.79 -16.60 13.16
N GLY A 150 24.57 -17.27 14.28
CA GLY A 150 25.41 -17.17 15.47
C GLY A 150 25.16 -15.93 16.35
N THR A 151 24.25 -15.03 15.97
CA THR A 151 23.87 -13.88 16.82
C THR A 151 23.15 -14.35 18.08
N THR A 152 23.60 -13.89 19.24
CA THR A 152 23.03 -14.17 20.55
C THR A 152 22.69 -12.89 21.31
N GLY A 153 21.87 -13.02 22.38
CA GLY A 153 21.55 -11.91 23.27
C GLY A 153 20.55 -10.90 22.71
N ILE A 154 19.84 -11.22 21.60
CA ILE A 154 18.73 -10.43 21.05
C ILE A 154 17.46 -11.26 21.19
N ALA A 155 16.59 -10.90 22.14
CA ALA A 155 15.29 -11.51 22.38
C ALA A 155 14.13 -10.55 22.05
N GLY A 156 14.42 -9.31 21.67
CA GLY A 156 13.44 -8.28 21.34
C GLY A 156 14.11 -6.92 21.07
N PHE A 157 13.31 -5.91 20.81
CA PHE A 157 13.79 -4.56 20.43
C PHE A 157 14.68 -3.93 21.50
N ALA A 158 14.38 -4.14 22.78
CA ALA A 158 15.20 -3.60 23.90
C ALA A 158 16.68 -4.04 23.85
N ASN A 159 17.01 -5.12 23.16
CA ASN A 159 18.36 -5.64 23.05
C ASN A 159 19.13 -5.08 21.82
N LEU A 160 18.57 -4.15 21.07
CA LEU A 160 19.18 -3.65 19.84
C LEU A 160 20.19 -2.53 20.07
N GLY A 161 20.21 -1.88 21.26
CA GLY A 161 21.15 -0.82 21.57
C GLY A 161 22.61 -1.25 21.33
N GLY A 162 23.35 -0.47 20.53
CA GLY A 162 24.74 -0.73 20.16
C GLY A 162 24.97 -1.89 19.18
N ARG A 163 23.91 -2.58 18.73
CA ARG A 163 24.00 -3.67 17.75
C ARG A 163 24.11 -3.15 16.33
N ARG A 164 24.73 -3.93 15.44
CA ARG A 164 24.74 -3.64 13.99
C ARG A 164 23.42 -4.06 13.41
N VAL A 165 22.68 -3.07 12.87
CA VAL A 165 21.32 -3.28 12.34
C VAL A 165 21.24 -2.83 10.88
N VAL A 166 20.65 -3.66 10.03
CA VAL A 166 20.29 -3.27 8.67
C VAL A 166 18.88 -2.69 8.68
N LEU A 167 18.74 -1.45 8.14
CA LEU A 167 17.48 -0.74 8.04
C LEU A 167 16.88 -0.92 6.63
N ARG A 168 15.57 -0.69 6.52
CA ARG A 168 14.87 -0.50 5.26
C ARG A 168 14.79 0.98 4.90
N GLN A 169 14.43 1.29 3.64
CA GLN A 169 14.16 2.67 3.22
C GLN A 169 12.96 3.26 3.99
N ASP A 170 12.92 4.59 4.15
CA ASP A 170 11.88 5.29 4.93
C ASP A 170 10.46 5.15 4.31
N SER A 171 10.36 4.90 3.00
CA SER A 171 9.10 4.61 2.30
C SER A 171 8.51 3.24 2.66
N ALA A 172 9.30 2.34 3.26
CA ALA A 172 8.81 1.02 3.66
C ALA A 172 7.95 1.10 4.93
N ALA A 173 6.75 0.51 4.90
CA ALA A 173 5.87 0.43 6.07
C ALA A 173 6.55 -0.31 7.23
N SER A 174 7.35 -1.33 6.94
CA SER A 174 8.14 -2.05 7.94
C SER A 174 9.16 -1.17 8.65
N GLN A 175 9.77 -0.19 7.96
CA GLN A 175 10.71 0.74 8.60
C GLN A 175 9.99 1.65 9.60
N ARG A 176 8.83 2.18 9.22
CA ARG A 176 8.03 3.02 10.14
C ARG A 176 7.57 2.24 11.37
N LEU A 177 7.16 0.98 11.19
CA LEU A 177 6.81 0.11 12.31
C LEU A 177 8.03 -0.17 13.19
N PHE A 178 9.21 -0.43 12.59
CA PHE A 178 10.45 -0.64 13.33
C PHE A 178 10.81 0.58 14.18
N ASP A 179 10.73 1.79 13.63
CA ASP A 179 11.03 3.03 14.35
C ASP A 179 10.05 3.23 15.53
N ALA A 180 8.76 3.00 15.33
CA ALA A 180 7.76 3.07 16.38
C ALA A 180 8.05 2.04 17.50
N GLN A 181 8.57 0.86 17.16
CA GLN A 181 8.96 -0.14 18.14
C GLN A 181 10.25 0.25 18.89
N LEU A 182 11.22 0.88 18.23
CA LEU A 182 12.38 1.43 18.92
C LEU A 182 11.96 2.49 19.95
N ASP A 183 11.12 3.45 19.55
CA ASP A 183 10.60 4.50 20.42
C ASP A 183 9.85 3.92 21.63
N ALA A 184 9.00 2.91 21.42
CA ALA A 184 8.26 2.22 22.47
C ALA A 184 9.17 1.52 23.49
N HIS A 185 10.40 1.17 23.08
CA HIS A 185 11.42 0.55 23.96
C HIS A 185 12.51 1.53 24.42
N GLY A 186 12.29 2.85 24.24
CA GLY A 186 13.22 3.89 24.67
C GLY A 186 14.51 3.97 23.86
N LEU A 187 14.51 3.46 22.64
CA LEU A 187 15.64 3.49 21.69
C LEU A 187 15.34 4.38 20.50
N LYS A 188 16.38 4.88 19.85
CA LYS A 188 16.34 5.60 18.58
C LYS A 188 17.31 4.95 17.59
N ARG A 189 17.21 5.32 16.30
CA ARG A 189 18.16 4.85 15.27
C ARG A 189 19.62 5.16 15.63
N ASP A 190 19.87 6.30 16.28
CA ASP A 190 21.23 6.72 16.70
C ASP A 190 21.82 5.85 17.81
N ASP A 191 21.00 5.10 18.53
CA ASP A 191 21.45 4.13 19.52
C ASP A 191 21.92 2.81 18.87
N LEU A 192 21.73 2.66 17.56
CA LEU A 192 22.11 1.48 16.78
C LEU A 192 23.37 1.76 15.96
N LYS A 193 24.08 0.71 15.57
CA LYS A 193 25.14 0.79 14.55
C LYS A 193 24.53 0.41 13.20
N THR A 194 23.99 1.38 12.48
CA THR A 194 23.32 1.13 11.20
C THR A 194 24.32 0.96 10.06
N LEU A 195 23.94 0.17 9.04
CA LEU A 195 24.69 0.09 7.80
C LEU A 195 24.57 1.40 7.01
N PRO A 196 25.58 1.80 6.21
CA PRO A 196 25.52 3.02 5.40
C PRO A 196 24.42 3.03 4.34
N ALA A 197 24.05 1.84 3.82
CA ALA A 197 22.99 1.66 2.84
C ALA A 197 21.83 0.90 3.47
N CYS A 198 20.61 1.35 3.21
CA CYS A 198 19.39 0.62 3.58
C CYS A 198 19.09 -0.47 2.54
N ALA A 199 18.43 -1.54 2.99
CA ALA A 199 17.90 -2.58 2.12
C ALA A 199 16.58 -2.10 1.46
N ARG A 200 16.45 -2.29 0.14
CA ARG A 200 15.25 -1.90 -0.61
C ARG A 200 14.21 -3.01 -0.70
N THR A 201 14.64 -4.27 -0.55
CA THR A 201 13.74 -5.43 -0.54
C THR A 201 13.88 -6.21 0.77
N GLU A 202 12.92 -7.06 1.07
CA GLU A 202 13.00 -7.99 2.19
C GLU A 202 14.19 -8.97 2.01
N GLU A 203 14.48 -9.36 0.76
CA GLU A 203 15.59 -10.26 0.43
C GLU A 203 16.95 -9.60 0.64
N GLU A 204 17.13 -8.33 0.22
CA GLU A 204 18.38 -7.60 0.46
C GLU A 204 18.71 -7.50 1.96
N LEU A 205 17.68 -7.31 2.82
CA LEU A 205 17.84 -7.32 4.26
C LEU A 205 18.33 -8.70 4.73
N ALA A 206 17.69 -9.77 4.27
CA ALA A 206 18.08 -11.14 4.64
C ALA A 206 19.50 -11.49 4.17
N ILE A 207 19.89 -11.09 2.96
CA ILE A 207 21.24 -11.29 2.40
C ILE A 207 22.27 -10.55 3.25
N ALA A 208 22.00 -9.30 3.65
CA ALA A 208 22.92 -8.53 4.50
C ALA A 208 23.17 -9.21 5.86
N LEU A 209 22.15 -9.86 6.43
CA LEU A 209 22.27 -10.63 7.67
C LEU A 209 23.03 -11.95 7.44
N HIS A 210 22.67 -12.68 6.37
CA HIS A 210 23.33 -13.93 6.01
C HIS A 210 24.85 -13.73 5.81
N ASP A 211 25.22 -12.64 5.15
CA ASP A 211 26.62 -12.24 4.91
C ASP A 211 27.32 -11.71 6.18
N GLY A 212 26.64 -11.63 7.32
CA GLY A 212 27.21 -11.11 8.58
C GLY A 212 27.52 -9.61 8.59
N LYS A 213 26.99 -8.84 7.60
CA LYS A 213 27.16 -7.38 7.55
C LYS A 213 26.47 -6.68 8.73
N ALA A 214 25.35 -7.23 9.18
CA ALA A 214 24.63 -6.78 10.37
C ALA A 214 24.27 -7.97 11.27
N GLU A 215 23.93 -7.71 12.53
CA GLU A 215 23.52 -8.72 13.51
C GLU A 215 22.00 -8.93 13.50
N ALA A 216 21.24 -7.85 13.23
CA ALA A 216 19.79 -7.88 13.24
C ALA A 216 19.19 -6.99 12.14
N GLY A 217 17.94 -7.29 11.77
CA GLY A 217 17.10 -6.48 10.91
C GLY A 217 15.63 -6.83 11.14
N PHE A 218 14.72 -5.92 10.80
CA PHE A 218 13.29 -6.13 10.98
C PHE A 218 12.63 -6.55 9.67
N GLY A 219 12.22 -7.82 9.57
CA GLY A 219 11.77 -8.40 8.32
C GLY A 219 10.75 -9.53 8.48
N LEU A 220 10.44 -10.18 7.36
CA LEU A 220 9.48 -11.29 7.29
C LEU A 220 10.08 -12.58 7.83
N GLY A 221 9.31 -13.28 8.67
CA GLY A 221 9.69 -14.58 9.22
C GLY A 221 9.98 -15.65 8.18
N ALA A 222 9.31 -15.59 7.02
CA ALA A 222 9.55 -16.50 5.90
C ALA A 222 11.01 -16.51 5.42
N LEU A 223 11.72 -15.38 5.54
CA LEU A 223 13.12 -15.28 5.12
C LEU A 223 14.09 -15.98 6.08
N ALA A 224 13.67 -16.22 7.32
CA ALA A 224 14.53 -16.92 8.28
C ALA A 224 14.89 -18.32 7.78
N GLY A 225 13.91 -19.10 7.34
CA GLY A 225 14.13 -20.43 6.79
C GLY A 225 14.94 -20.42 5.48
N LEU A 226 14.64 -19.48 4.58
CA LEU A 226 15.29 -19.38 3.27
C LEU A 226 16.79 -19.04 3.37
N TYR A 227 17.16 -18.21 4.33
CA TYR A 227 18.52 -17.67 4.46
C TYR A 227 19.28 -18.21 5.69
N GLY A 228 18.71 -19.20 6.40
CA GLY A 228 19.35 -19.78 7.59
C GLY A 228 19.57 -18.78 8.73
N LEU A 229 18.61 -17.85 8.92
CA LEU A 229 18.65 -16.79 9.91
C LEU A 229 17.89 -17.19 11.18
N GLY A 230 18.29 -16.62 12.33
CA GLY A 230 17.46 -16.65 13.52
C GLY A 230 16.23 -15.76 13.37
N PHE A 231 15.15 -16.06 14.10
CA PHE A 231 13.92 -15.27 14.05
C PHE A 231 13.32 -15.08 15.44
N VAL A 232 13.03 -13.82 15.79
CA VAL A 232 12.29 -13.44 16.99
C VAL A 232 10.96 -12.83 16.52
N PRO A 233 9.83 -13.57 16.58
CA PRO A 233 8.54 -13.05 16.14
C PRO A 233 8.06 -11.94 17.07
N THR A 234 7.58 -10.83 16.50
CA THR A 234 7.09 -9.68 17.27
C THR A 234 5.73 -9.17 16.84
N HIS A 235 5.37 -9.37 15.56
CA HIS A 235 4.13 -8.86 14.97
C HIS A 235 3.51 -9.86 14.01
N GLU A 236 2.19 -9.79 13.93
CA GLU A 236 1.41 -10.32 12.82
C GLU A 236 0.91 -9.15 11.97
N GLU A 237 0.94 -9.28 10.67
CA GLU A 237 0.47 -8.26 9.75
C GLU A 237 -0.37 -8.88 8.64
N ARG A 238 -1.35 -8.10 8.15
CA ARG A 238 -2.12 -8.47 6.97
C ARG A 238 -1.46 -7.87 5.73
N PHE A 239 -1.28 -8.70 4.73
CA PHE A 239 -0.75 -8.34 3.42
C PHE A 239 -1.87 -8.36 2.39
N ASP A 240 -2.16 -7.20 1.82
CA ASP A 240 -3.26 -7.00 0.89
C ASP A 240 -2.75 -6.57 -0.49
N LEU A 241 -3.57 -6.81 -1.51
CA LEU A 241 -3.42 -6.25 -2.85
C LEU A 241 -4.57 -5.26 -3.10
N ALA A 242 -4.22 -3.98 -3.24
CA ALA A 242 -5.14 -2.96 -3.70
C ALA A 242 -5.14 -2.94 -5.23
N VAL A 243 -6.31 -3.08 -5.86
CA VAL A 243 -6.44 -3.25 -7.32
C VAL A 243 -7.48 -2.29 -7.86
N TRP A 244 -7.21 -1.57 -8.93
CA TRP A 244 -8.25 -0.87 -9.67
C TRP A 244 -9.32 -1.86 -10.13
N ARG A 245 -10.58 -1.63 -9.77
CA ARG A 245 -11.69 -2.57 -10.02
C ARG A 245 -11.77 -3.03 -11.48
N ARG A 246 -11.56 -2.12 -12.43
CA ARG A 246 -11.54 -2.49 -13.84
C ARG A 246 -10.42 -3.46 -14.16
N ALA A 247 -9.21 -3.18 -13.67
CA ALA A 247 -8.05 -4.03 -13.90
C ALA A 247 -8.17 -5.42 -13.25
N TYR A 248 -9.00 -5.55 -12.19
CA TYR A 248 -9.28 -6.85 -11.57
C TYR A 248 -9.86 -7.86 -12.57
N PHE A 249 -10.68 -7.39 -13.51
CA PHE A 249 -11.32 -8.27 -14.52
C PHE A 249 -10.47 -8.47 -15.78
N ASP A 250 -9.33 -7.82 -15.90
CA ASP A 250 -8.44 -8.02 -17.03
C ASP A 250 -7.68 -9.36 -16.92
N PRO A 251 -7.38 -10.03 -18.06
CA PRO A 251 -6.74 -11.35 -18.06
C PRO A 251 -5.46 -11.45 -17.23
N PRO A 252 -4.53 -10.47 -17.21
CA PRO A 252 -3.35 -10.53 -16.37
C PRO A 252 -3.67 -10.69 -14.87
N MET A 253 -4.61 -9.89 -14.36
CA MET A 253 -4.99 -9.96 -12.96
C MET A 253 -5.76 -11.24 -12.64
N GLN A 254 -6.65 -11.68 -13.52
CA GLN A 254 -7.38 -12.94 -13.34
C GLN A 254 -6.42 -14.14 -13.30
N SER A 255 -5.41 -14.18 -14.16
CA SER A 255 -4.38 -15.23 -14.10
C SER A 255 -3.65 -15.27 -12.76
N LEU A 256 -3.32 -14.10 -12.19
CA LEU A 256 -2.74 -14.01 -10.85
C LEU A 256 -3.74 -14.52 -9.80
N MET A 257 -4.97 -14.03 -9.80
CA MET A 257 -5.99 -14.41 -8.79
C MET A 257 -6.31 -15.91 -8.83
N ASP A 258 -6.37 -16.53 -9.99
CA ASP A 258 -6.58 -17.97 -10.14
C ASP A 258 -5.37 -18.76 -9.60
N PHE A 259 -4.15 -18.27 -9.86
CA PHE A 259 -2.95 -18.88 -9.32
C PHE A 259 -2.89 -18.79 -7.79
N LEU A 260 -3.25 -17.65 -7.19
CA LEU A 260 -3.28 -17.48 -5.74
C LEU A 260 -4.26 -18.48 -5.05
N ARG A 261 -5.32 -18.92 -5.74
CA ARG A 261 -6.27 -19.93 -5.22
C ARG A 261 -5.81 -21.37 -5.42
N SER A 262 -4.71 -21.59 -6.10
CA SER A 262 -4.22 -22.92 -6.42
C SER A 262 -3.56 -23.62 -5.23
N SER A 263 -3.62 -24.96 -5.23
CA SER A 263 -2.87 -25.77 -4.26
C SER A 263 -1.36 -25.58 -4.34
N ARG A 264 -0.85 -25.17 -5.51
CA ARG A 264 0.57 -24.87 -5.72
C ARG A 264 1.00 -23.63 -4.92
N PHE A 265 0.16 -22.60 -4.88
CA PHE A 265 0.39 -21.41 -4.07
C PHE A 265 0.34 -21.73 -2.57
N ALA A 266 -0.68 -22.46 -2.13
CA ALA A 266 -0.81 -22.89 -0.74
C ALA A 266 0.40 -23.71 -0.25
N LYS A 267 0.83 -24.68 -1.07
CA LYS A 267 2.03 -25.47 -0.77
C LYS A 267 3.28 -24.60 -0.66
N ARG A 268 3.44 -23.61 -1.53
CA ARG A 268 4.60 -22.70 -1.48
C ARG A 268 4.58 -21.83 -0.23
N ALA A 269 3.42 -21.35 0.20
CA ALA A 269 3.27 -20.59 1.45
C ALA A 269 3.66 -21.45 2.67
N GLU A 270 3.26 -22.73 2.70
CA GLU A 270 3.63 -23.69 3.73
C GLU A 270 5.15 -23.95 3.76
N GLU A 271 5.76 -24.18 2.58
CA GLU A 271 7.21 -24.38 2.45
C GLU A 271 8.04 -23.19 2.93
N LEU A 272 7.61 -21.96 2.63
CA LEU A 272 8.24 -20.73 3.09
C LEU A 272 8.06 -20.53 4.59
N GLY A 273 6.90 -20.95 5.13
CA GLY A 273 6.51 -20.70 6.50
C GLY A 273 6.17 -19.24 6.81
N GLY A 274 5.50 -19.01 7.94
CA GLY A 274 5.18 -17.64 8.38
C GLY A 274 4.03 -16.97 7.65
N TYR A 275 3.29 -17.69 6.80
CA TYR A 275 2.07 -17.25 6.11
C TYR A 275 0.85 -17.99 6.63
N ASP A 276 -0.26 -17.27 6.78
CA ASP A 276 -1.59 -17.83 6.97
C ASP A 276 -2.49 -17.33 5.81
N LEU A 277 -3.04 -18.26 5.04
CA LEU A 277 -3.87 -17.99 3.87
C LEU A 277 -5.37 -18.09 4.17
N THR A 278 -5.78 -18.21 5.43
CA THR A 278 -7.20 -18.42 5.80
C THR A 278 -8.09 -17.29 5.27
N GLY A 279 -7.59 -16.05 5.25
CA GLY A 279 -8.30 -14.89 4.76
C GLY A 279 -8.11 -14.59 3.26
N LEU A 280 -7.41 -15.44 2.51
CA LEU A 280 -7.11 -15.17 1.09
C LEU A 280 -8.38 -14.88 0.27
N GLY A 281 -8.39 -13.74 -0.42
CA GLY A 281 -9.51 -13.30 -1.26
C GLY A 281 -10.57 -12.49 -0.52
N THR A 282 -10.46 -12.31 0.80
CA THR A 282 -11.37 -11.44 1.56
C THR A 282 -11.23 -9.99 1.09
N VAL A 283 -12.36 -9.34 0.84
CA VAL A 283 -12.40 -7.93 0.42
C VAL A 283 -12.59 -7.03 1.65
N HIS A 284 -11.59 -6.20 1.95
CA HIS A 284 -11.59 -5.28 3.08
C HIS A 284 -12.00 -3.86 2.72
N HIS A 285 -11.91 -3.50 1.45
CA HIS A 285 -12.41 -2.23 0.92
C HIS A 285 -12.89 -2.44 -0.51
N ASN A 286 -14.00 -1.80 -0.83
CA ASN A 286 -14.54 -1.79 -2.19
C ASN A 286 -15.06 -0.36 -2.43
N GLY A 287 -14.23 0.48 -3.02
CA GLY A 287 -14.53 1.89 -3.29
C GLY A 287 -15.85 2.07 -4.06
N ALA A 288 -16.33 3.30 -4.18
CA ALA A 288 -17.63 3.62 -4.76
C ALA A 288 -17.84 2.93 -6.12
N SER A 289 -19.08 2.49 -6.35
CA SER A 289 -19.50 2.03 -7.68
C SER A 289 -19.49 3.26 -8.60
N GLY A 290 -18.61 3.28 -9.60
CA GLY A 290 -18.59 4.31 -10.63
C GLY A 290 -19.77 4.18 -11.58
#